data_aabac9d65927fcf439e7e85724eed0db
#
_entry.id   aabac9d65927fcf439e7e85724eed0db
#
_cell.length_a   1.000
_cell.length_b   1.000
_cell.length_c   1.000
_cell.angle_alpha   90.00
_cell.angle_beta   90.00
_cell.angle_gamma   90.00
#
_symmetry.space_group_name_H-M   'P 1'
#
loop_
_entity.id
_entity.type
_entity.pdbx_description
1 polymer ?
#
loop_
_entity_poly.entity_id
_entity_poly.type
_entity_poly.pdbx_seq_one_letter_code
_entity_poly.pdbx_strand_id
1 'polypeptide(L)'
;MKSFSVLVLLLMCSPGVWSQTKPDKDYLVYVLSESADKIALVRFGPDGARVEQQFDTGDMPIDLDGPHGIVVSPDRQFYFVTLAHGRPFGTVWKYSTSDNTLVKKTALGHFPATLDITPDGNFLFVVNFNLHGDMTPSSVSVVSTQTMTEVARITTCTMPHGSRLNSQGTKQYSACMMDDMLVEIDTRSLKATRHFIVTKNKEKGLTGPPQTPATHSTHSAGHGSEPPKPGDNSCSPTWAEPSTDGSSIYVACNGSSEIVEINAGSWQLVRRIPARAGVYNLEITRDGQRLIATNKRDQSVSIYELKTGKELARLPTKRKVLHGVVVSPDDRYAFVTVEGVGSEPGTVEVIDLTSLKTVATVDVAPGAAGIEFYKTVPRMNADEH
;
A
#
# COMPACT_ATOMS: atom_id res chain seq x y z
N MET A 1 54.59 -45.36 -32.80
CA MET A 1 54.09 -44.17 -32.04
C MET A 1 52.89 -43.69 -32.82
N LYS A 2 51.68 -43.91 -32.25
CA LYS A 2 50.43 -43.48 -32.85
C LYS A 2 49.92 -42.24 -32.05
N SER A 3 49.90 -41.09 -32.71
CA SER A 3 49.36 -39.83 -32.14
C SER A 3 47.83 -39.89 -32.10
N PHE A 4 47.23 -39.74 -30.89
CA PHE A 4 45.80 -39.51 -30.71
C PHE A 4 45.57 -38.00 -30.66
N SER A 5 44.86 -37.45 -31.64
CA SER A 5 44.35 -36.08 -31.59
C SER A 5 43.02 -36.09 -30.86
N VAL A 6 42.96 -35.40 -29.71
CA VAL A 6 41.72 -35.14 -28.97
C VAL A 6 41.08 -33.89 -29.54
N LEU A 7 39.92 -34.03 -30.16
CA LEU A 7 39.09 -32.94 -30.66
C LEU A 7 38.22 -32.42 -29.46
N VAL A 8 38.58 -31.28 -28.93
CA VAL A 8 37.76 -30.57 -27.89
C VAL A 8 36.66 -29.81 -28.61
N LEU A 9 35.42 -30.29 -28.46
CA LEU A 9 34.22 -29.62 -28.95
C LEU A 9 33.83 -28.56 -27.90
N LEU A 10 34.14 -27.29 -28.16
CA LEU A 10 33.63 -26.15 -27.37
C LEU A 10 32.16 -25.94 -27.74
N LEU A 11 31.24 -26.38 -26.84
CA LEU A 11 29.86 -25.96 -26.86
C LEU A 11 29.79 -24.46 -26.46
N MET A 12 29.64 -23.59 -27.44
CA MET A 12 29.25 -22.19 -27.20
C MET A 12 27.78 -22.16 -26.78
N CYS A 13 27.53 -22.09 -25.49
CA CYS A 13 26.23 -21.65 -24.96
C CYS A 13 26.04 -20.17 -25.33
N SER A 14 25.31 -19.91 -26.40
CA SER A 14 24.81 -18.55 -26.66
C SER A 14 23.91 -18.13 -25.51
N PRO A 15 24.16 -16.97 -24.86
CA PRO A 15 23.19 -16.44 -23.89
C PRO A 15 21.91 -16.13 -24.66
N GLY A 16 20.85 -16.85 -24.36
CA GLY A 16 19.53 -16.55 -24.89
C GLY A 16 19.19 -15.09 -24.56
N VAL A 17 19.11 -14.26 -25.60
CA VAL A 17 18.56 -12.92 -25.51
C VAL A 17 17.07 -13.12 -25.19
N TRP A 18 16.71 -13.05 -23.91
CA TRP A 18 15.32 -12.98 -23.49
C TRP A 18 14.79 -11.64 -23.98
N SER A 19 14.15 -11.65 -25.15
CA SER A 19 13.40 -10.51 -25.65
C SER A 19 12.32 -10.19 -24.59
N GLN A 20 12.39 -9.00 -23.99
CA GLN A 20 11.29 -8.49 -23.18
C GLN A 20 10.06 -8.46 -24.08
N THR A 21 9.11 -9.36 -23.83
CA THR A 21 7.86 -9.33 -24.57
C THR A 21 7.11 -8.08 -24.13
N LYS A 22 6.93 -7.13 -25.06
CA LYS A 22 6.10 -5.96 -24.82
C LYS A 22 4.71 -6.40 -24.35
N PRO A 23 4.04 -5.62 -23.50
CA PRO A 23 2.66 -5.91 -23.13
C PRO A 23 1.76 -5.92 -24.36
N ASP A 24 0.81 -6.85 -24.41
CA ASP A 24 -0.18 -7.01 -25.48
C ASP A 24 -1.44 -6.17 -25.29
N LYS A 25 -1.57 -5.53 -24.13
CA LYS A 25 -2.69 -4.69 -23.70
C LYS A 25 -2.18 -3.49 -22.92
N ASP A 26 -3.07 -2.54 -22.71
CA ASP A 26 -2.79 -1.39 -21.85
C ASP A 26 -3.28 -1.64 -20.43
N TYR A 27 -2.51 -1.17 -19.46
CA TYR A 27 -2.78 -1.19 -18.03
C TYR A 27 -3.00 0.24 -17.56
N LEU A 28 -4.10 0.49 -16.85
CA LEU A 28 -4.43 1.81 -16.33
C LEU A 28 -4.42 1.78 -14.80
N VAL A 29 -3.73 2.76 -14.22
CA VAL A 29 -3.67 2.98 -12.77
C VAL A 29 -4.00 4.42 -12.45
N TYR A 30 -4.73 4.65 -11.36
CA TYR A 30 -4.89 5.98 -10.77
C TYR A 30 -3.75 6.25 -9.81
N VAL A 31 -3.26 7.48 -9.81
CA VAL A 31 -2.15 7.95 -8.98
C VAL A 31 -2.52 9.27 -8.34
N LEU A 32 -2.28 9.38 -7.05
CA LEU A 32 -2.51 10.61 -6.29
C LEU A 32 -1.20 11.36 -6.10
N SER A 33 -1.25 12.67 -6.24
CA SER A 33 -0.14 13.58 -5.97
C SER A 33 -0.51 14.49 -4.80
N GLU A 34 -0.12 14.08 -3.59
CA GLU A 34 -0.51 14.69 -2.32
C GLU A 34 -0.07 16.15 -2.21
N SER A 35 1.15 16.46 -2.67
CA SER A 35 1.70 17.81 -2.58
C SER A 35 1.23 18.75 -3.69
N ALA A 36 0.30 18.32 -4.54
CA ALA A 36 -0.16 19.11 -5.69
C ALA A 36 -1.68 19.04 -5.92
N ASP A 37 -2.43 18.35 -5.06
CA ASP A 37 -3.88 18.12 -5.18
C ASP A 37 -4.28 17.63 -6.58
N LYS A 38 -3.54 16.64 -7.10
CA LYS A 38 -3.78 16.08 -8.42
C LYS A 38 -4.13 14.60 -8.34
N ILE A 39 -4.97 14.17 -9.26
CA ILE A 39 -5.21 12.78 -9.58
C ILE A 39 -4.79 12.56 -11.03
N ALA A 40 -3.93 11.59 -11.28
CA ALA A 40 -3.51 11.22 -12.63
C ALA A 40 -4.03 9.82 -12.98
N LEU A 41 -4.50 9.64 -14.22
CA LEU A 41 -4.70 8.33 -14.83
C LEU A 41 -3.47 8.03 -15.67
N VAL A 42 -2.70 7.05 -15.28
CA VAL A 42 -1.49 6.61 -15.97
C VAL A 42 -1.80 5.37 -16.79
N ARG A 43 -1.37 5.38 -18.04
CA ARG A 43 -1.45 4.25 -18.98
C ARG A 43 -0.07 3.67 -19.21
N PHE A 44 0.07 2.36 -19.10
CA PHE A 44 1.25 1.59 -19.50
C PHE A 44 0.86 0.54 -20.53
N GLY A 45 1.61 0.45 -21.60
CA GLY A 45 1.37 -0.52 -22.68
C GLY A 45 2.62 -0.72 -23.56
N PRO A 46 2.45 -1.28 -24.78
CA PRO A 46 3.59 -1.56 -25.69
C PRO A 46 4.40 -0.33 -26.07
N ASP A 47 3.80 0.86 -25.96
CA ASP A 47 4.44 2.14 -26.29
C ASP A 47 5.08 2.83 -25.06
N GLY A 48 5.15 2.11 -23.93
CA GLY A 48 5.67 2.62 -22.67
C GLY A 48 4.59 3.17 -21.73
N ALA A 49 5.00 4.00 -20.76
CA ALA A 49 4.11 4.61 -19.79
C ALA A 49 3.90 6.11 -20.10
N ARG A 50 2.67 6.61 -19.90
CA ARG A 50 2.33 8.03 -20.04
C ARG A 50 1.20 8.43 -19.11
N VAL A 51 1.11 9.70 -18.76
CA VAL A 51 -0.09 10.28 -18.16
C VAL A 51 -1.14 10.41 -19.24
N GLU A 52 -2.25 9.70 -19.07
CA GLU A 52 -3.39 9.73 -20.00
C GLU A 52 -4.28 10.95 -19.71
N GLN A 53 -4.55 11.18 -18.43
CA GLN A 53 -5.33 12.30 -17.93
C GLN A 53 -4.79 12.76 -16.59
N GLN A 54 -4.95 14.04 -16.29
CA GLN A 54 -4.67 14.60 -14.97
C GLN A 54 -5.71 15.67 -14.67
N PHE A 55 -6.21 15.69 -13.44
CA PHE A 55 -7.21 16.64 -12.99
C PHE A 55 -6.99 17.03 -11.54
N ASP A 56 -7.61 18.14 -11.14
CA ASP A 56 -7.52 18.69 -9.80
C ASP A 56 -8.49 17.97 -8.85
N THR A 57 -8.11 17.92 -7.59
CA THR A 57 -8.96 17.51 -6.48
C THR A 57 -8.82 18.50 -5.33
N GLY A 58 -9.71 18.44 -4.34
CA GLY A 58 -9.70 19.38 -3.24
C GLY A 58 -10.74 20.48 -3.36
N ASP A 59 -11.02 21.15 -2.24
CA ASP A 59 -12.06 22.18 -2.14
C ASP A 59 -11.55 23.57 -2.53
N MET A 60 -10.28 23.86 -2.28
CA MET A 60 -9.71 25.18 -2.47
C MET A 60 -8.33 25.14 -3.16
N PRO A 61 -8.13 25.93 -4.22
CA PRO A 61 -6.85 25.94 -4.94
C PRO A 61 -5.65 26.45 -4.13
N ILE A 62 -5.89 27.08 -2.97
CA ILE A 62 -4.85 27.73 -2.16
C ILE A 62 -4.38 26.83 -1.01
N ASP A 63 -5.27 25.98 -0.47
CA ASP A 63 -4.95 25.05 0.61
C ASP A 63 -4.75 23.65 0.04
N LEU A 64 -3.64 23.01 0.43
CA LEU A 64 -3.42 21.61 0.05
C LEU A 64 -4.36 20.70 0.87
N ASP A 65 -5.25 20.01 0.18
CA ASP A 65 -6.14 19.02 0.76
C ASP A 65 -5.50 17.63 0.87
N GLY A 66 -4.43 17.39 0.09
CA GLY A 66 -3.56 16.23 0.16
C GLY A 66 -4.25 14.89 -0.12
N PRO A 67 -4.53 14.55 -1.40
CA PRO A 67 -5.06 13.24 -1.74
C PRO A 67 -4.03 12.15 -1.41
N HIS A 68 -4.40 11.20 -0.48
CA HIS A 68 -3.44 10.26 0.08
C HIS A 68 -3.74 8.79 -0.23
N GLY A 69 -4.94 8.32 0.06
CA GLY A 69 -5.38 6.94 -0.21
C GLY A 69 -6.40 6.88 -1.34
N ILE A 70 -6.38 5.80 -2.11
CA ILE A 70 -7.31 5.55 -3.22
C ILE A 70 -7.72 4.09 -3.28
N VAL A 71 -8.98 3.83 -3.64
CA VAL A 71 -9.48 2.51 -4.00
C VAL A 71 -10.52 2.61 -5.12
N VAL A 72 -10.51 1.65 -6.03
CA VAL A 72 -11.51 1.53 -7.11
C VAL A 72 -12.59 0.54 -6.69
N SER A 73 -13.87 0.87 -6.94
CA SER A 73 -14.98 -0.06 -6.65
C SER A 73 -14.86 -1.36 -7.45
N PRO A 74 -15.33 -2.51 -6.92
CA PRO A 74 -15.23 -3.81 -7.60
C PRO A 74 -15.88 -3.82 -8.99
N ASP A 75 -16.96 -3.06 -9.18
CA ASP A 75 -17.66 -2.87 -10.46
C ASP A 75 -16.96 -1.88 -11.39
N ARG A 76 -15.90 -1.20 -10.90
CA ARG A 76 -15.10 -0.19 -11.61
C ARG A 76 -15.91 1.02 -12.08
N GLN A 77 -17.07 1.30 -11.49
CA GLN A 77 -17.86 2.49 -11.83
C GLN A 77 -17.44 3.72 -11.04
N PHE A 78 -16.82 3.51 -9.87
CA PHE A 78 -16.40 4.57 -8.97
C PHE A 78 -14.98 4.33 -8.46
N TYR A 79 -14.36 5.41 -8.01
CA TYR A 79 -13.19 5.34 -7.15
C TYR A 79 -13.35 6.33 -6.00
N PHE A 80 -12.65 6.04 -4.90
CA PHE A 80 -12.73 6.79 -3.67
C PHE A 80 -11.34 7.27 -3.27
N VAL A 81 -11.24 8.54 -2.89
CA VAL A 81 -9.97 9.20 -2.54
C VAL A 81 -10.11 9.84 -1.18
N THR A 82 -9.14 9.60 -0.28
CA THR A 82 -9.03 10.35 0.97
C THR A 82 -8.29 11.65 0.72
N LEU A 83 -8.82 12.75 1.26
CA LEU A 83 -8.12 14.03 1.37
C LEU A 83 -7.70 14.21 2.82
N ALA A 84 -6.39 14.17 3.05
CA ALA A 84 -5.80 13.96 4.38
C ALA A 84 -5.67 15.26 5.19
N HIS A 85 -5.42 16.40 4.55
CA HIS A 85 -5.06 17.66 5.21
C HIS A 85 -6.23 18.62 5.47
N GLY A 86 -7.46 18.25 5.15
CA GLY A 86 -8.65 19.08 5.34
C GLY A 86 -8.82 19.57 6.78
N ARG A 87 -9.37 20.77 6.95
CA ARG A 87 -9.64 21.42 8.26
C ARG A 87 -11.12 21.54 8.51
N PRO A 88 -11.63 21.25 9.74
CA PRO A 88 -10.92 20.66 10.89
C PRO A 88 -10.69 19.14 10.77
N PHE A 89 -11.34 18.50 9.78
CA PHE A 89 -11.30 17.05 9.55
C PHE A 89 -10.99 16.78 8.09
N GLY A 90 -10.35 15.64 7.83
CA GLY A 90 -10.20 15.15 6.47
C GLY A 90 -11.50 14.57 5.91
N THR A 91 -11.48 14.22 4.65
CA THR A 91 -12.67 13.77 3.91
C THR A 91 -12.35 12.54 3.05
N VAL A 92 -13.39 11.81 2.66
CA VAL A 92 -13.35 10.83 1.57
C VAL A 92 -14.27 11.29 0.43
N TRP A 93 -13.77 11.25 -0.77
CA TRP A 93 -14.46 11.70 -1.98
C TRP A 93 -14.73 10.52 -2.90
N LYS A 94 -15.95 10.46 -3.46
CA LYS A 94 -16.38 9.48 -4.45
C LYS A 94 -16.41 10.12 -5.81
N TYR A 95 -15.70 9.53 -6.77
CA TYR A 95 -15.64 9.95 -8.16
C TYR A 95 -16.24 8.89 -9.09
N SER A 96 -16.84 9.34 -10.20
CA SER A 96 -17.20 8.47 -11.32
C SER A 96 -15.96 8.14 -12.17
N THR A 97 -15.77 6.89 -12.56
CA THR A 97 -14.66 6.49 -13.45
C THR A 97 -14.94 6.83 -14.92
N SER A 98 -16.19 7.12 -15.29
CA SER A 98 -16.55 7.39 -16.68
C SER A 98 -16.05 8.74 -17.18
N ASP A 99 -16.03 9.73 -16.29
CA ASP A 99 -15.72 11.12 -16.62
C ASP A 99 -14.87 11.84 -15.56
N ASN A 100 -14.46 11.12 -14.51
CA ASN A 100 -13.70 11.63 -13.37
C ASN A 100 -14.38 12.78 -12.61
N THR A 101 -15.72 12.86 -12.66
CA THR A 101 -16.48 13.87 -11.93
C THR A 101 -16.70 13.48 -10.48
N LEU A 102 -16.66 14.46 -9.57
CA LEU A 102 -17.00 14.29 -8.17
C LEU A 102 -18.51 13.99 -8.02
N VAL A 103 -18.82 12.85 -7.37
CA VAL A 103 -20.20 12.43 -7.10
C VAL A 103 -20.64 12.90 -5.72
N LYS A 104 -19.81 12.65 -4.68
CA LYS A 104 -20.12 13.00 -3.28
C LYS A 104 -18.87 12.95 -2.42
N LYS A 105 -18.92 13.66 -1.28
CA LYS A 105 -17.85 13.65 -0.27
C LYS A 105 -18.44 13.51 1.14
N THR A 106 -17.61 13.03 2.08
CA THR A 106 -17.99 12.76 3.46
C THR A 106 -16.85 13.18 4.39
N ALA A 107 -17.15 13.95 5.42
CA ALA A 107 -16.20 14.28 6.48
C ALA A 107 -15.92 13.05 7.35
N LEU A 108 -14.66 12.85 7.71
CA LEU A 108 -14.17 11.74 8.53
C LEU A 108 -13.39 12.24 9.75
N GLY A 109 -12.46 11.44 10.27
CA GLY A 109 -11.53 11.82 11.32
C GLY A 109 -10.36 12.66 10.79
N HIS A 110 -9.38 12.88 11.67
CA HIS A 110 -8.17 13.61 11.33
C HIS A 110 -7.25 12.76 10.44
N PHE A 111 -6.80 13.35 9.36
CA PHE A 111 -5.87 12.77 8.41
C PHE A 111 -6.29 11.35 7.97
N PRO A 112 -7.41 11.19 7.22
CA PRO A 112 -7.75 9.90 6.63
C PRO A 112 -6.68 9.52 5.61
N ALA A 113 -5.89 8.47 5.92
CA ALA A 113 -4.76 8.06 5.11
C ALA A 113 -5.16 6.96 4.12
N THR A 114 -5.15 5.72 4.56
CA THR A 114 -5.45 4.58 3.69
C THR A 114 -6.90 4.17 3.80
N LEU A 115 -7.40 3.55 2.74
CA LEU A 115 -8.74 2.98 2.70
C LEU A 115 -8.74 1.68 1.91
N ASP A 116 -9.74 0.88 2.19
CA ASP A 116 -10.05 -0.32 1.41
C ASP A 116 -11.56 -0.48 1.29
N ILE A 117 -12.03 -1.25 0.30
CA ILE A 117 -13.45 -1.46 0.00
C ILE A 117 -13.82 -2.93 0.14
N THR A 118 -14.99 -3.20 0.71
CA THR A 118 -15.50 -4.58 0.80
C THR A 118 -15.70 -5.19 -0.60
N PRO A 119 -15.52 -6.51 -0.77
CA PRO A 119 -15.64 -7.18 -2.07
C PRO A 119 -17.01 -7.01 -2.74
N ASP A 120 -18.06 -6.77 -1.96
CA ASP A 120 -19.41 -6.44 -2.44
C ASP A 120 -19.59 -4.96 -2.82
N GLY A 121 -18.57 -4.13 -2.60
CA GLY A 121 -18.55 -2.72 -2.91
C GLY A 121 -19.37 -1.82 -1.97
N ASN A 122 -19.93 -2.35 -0.87
CA ASN A 122 -20.90 -1.64 -0.05
C ASN A 122 -20.29 -0.73 1.01
N PHE A 123 -19.07 -1.04 1.51
CA PHE A 123 -18.46 -0.29 2.59
C PHE A 123 -16.98 0.00 2.32
N LEU A 124 -16.57 1.22 2.68
CA LEU A 124 -15.17 1.60 2.81
C LEU A 124 -14.76 1.48 4.28
N PHE A 125 -13.54 1.01 4.51
CA PHE A 125 -12.84 1.08 5.78
C PHE A 125 -11.70 2.07 5.64
N VAL A 126 -11.82 3.24 6.28
CA VAL A 126 -10.90 4.37 6.12
C VAL A 126 -10.16 4.62 7.42
N VAL A 127 -8.85 4.55 7.36
CA VAL A 127 -7.99 4.78 8.52
C VAL A 127 -7.81 6.28 8.76
N ASN A 128 -8.16 6.77 9.93
CA ASN A 128 -7.88 8.12 10.39
C ASN A 128 -6.50 8.11 11.07
N PHE A 129 -5.46 8.47 10.33
CA PHE A 129 -4.06 8.37 10.79
C PHE A 129 -3.73 9.34 11.92
N ASN A 130 -4.37 10.50 11.94
CA ASN A 130 -4.18 11.55 12.96
C ASN A 130 -2.74 12.08 13.01
N LEU A 131 -2.06 12.23 11.87
CA LEU A 131 -0.64 12.59 11.79
C LEU A 131 -0.28 13.88 12.55
N HIS A 132 -1.16 14.86 12.53
CA HIS A 132 -0.94 16.19 13.13
C HIS A 132 -1.73 16.42 14.41
N GLY A 133 -2.37 15.37 14.92
CA GLY A 133 -3.15 15.44 16.17
C GLY A 133 -2.35 15.01 17.39
N ASP A 134 -3.04 14.95 18.53
CA ASP A 134 -2.48 14.45 19.77
C ASP A 134 -2.12 12.95 19.64
N MET A 135 -1.10 12.51 20.37
CA MET A 135 -0.70 11.09 20.45
C MET A 135 -1.69 10.28 21.28
N THR A 136 -2.90 10.21 20.79
CA THR A 136 -4.03 9.46 21.39
C THR A 136 -4.52 8.42 20.38
N PRO A 137 -5.19 7.35 20.83
CA PRO A 137 -5.78 6.38 19.93
C PRO A 137 -6.74 7.04 18.95
N SER A 138 -6.54 6.77 17.67
CA SER A 138 -7.39 7.18 16.57
C SER A 138 -8.30 6.01 16.13
N SER A 139 -8.79 6.01 14.91
CA SER A 139 -9.92 5.18 14.52
C SER A 139 -9.87 4.73 13.06
N VAL A 140 -10.72 3.75 12.76
CA VAL A 140 -11.13 3.40 11.40
C VAL A 140 -12.58 3.80 11.22
N SER A 141 -12.87 4.63 10.22
CA SER A 141 -14.22 5.01 9.80
C SER A 141 -14.77 3.98 8.83
N VAL A 142 -16.03 3.59 9.00
CA VAL A 142 -16.75 2.73 8.06
C VAL A 142 -17.77 3.58 7.31
N VAL A 143 -17.67 3.66 5.99
CA VAL A 143 -18.52 4.51 5.17
C VAL A 143 -19.33 3.66 4.19
N SER A 144 -20.63 3.85 4.15
CA SER A 144 -21.49 3.29 3.11
C SER A 144 -21.19 3.95 1.77
N THR A 145 -20.81 3.17 0.77
CA THR A 145 -20.48 3.65 -0.58
C THR A 145 -21.69 4.17 -1.35
N GLN A 146 -22.88 3.62 -1.04
CA GLN A 146 -24.13 4.02 -1.67
C GLN A 146 -24.58 5.42 -1.20
N THR A 147 -24.59 5.64 0.10
CA THR A 147 -25.07 6.90 0.69
C THR A 147 -23.96 7.91 0.94
N MET A 148 -22.70 7.46 0.91
CA MET A 148 -21.55 8.24 1.37
C MET A 148 -21.79 8.81 2.78
N THR A 149 -22.16 7.93 3.71
CA THR A 149 -22.41 8.26 5.12
C THR A 149 -21.52 7.40 5.99
N GLU A 150 -20.83 8.00 6.96
CA GLU A 150 -20.11 7.26 7.99
C GLU A 150 -21.13 6.53 8.88
N VAL A 151 -21.09 5.19 8.87
CA VAL A 151 -22.01 4.33 9.61
C VAL A 151 -21.42 3.84 10.92
N ALA A 152 -20.10 3.85 11.05
CA ALA A 152 -19.39 3.51 12.27
C ALA A 152 -18.01 4.16 12.30
N ARG A 153 -17.51 4.39 13.53
CA ARG A 153 -16.14 4.82 13.80
C ARG A 153 -15.57 3.93 14.90
N ILE A 154 -14.56 3.16 14.59
CA ILE A 154 -14.00 2.10 15.43
C ILE A 154 -12.67 2.59 15.97
N THR A 155 -12.57 2.85 17.27
CA THR A 155 -11.30 3.20 17.91
C THR A 155 -10.33 2.03 17.81
N THR A 156 -9.09 2.30 17.41
CA THR A 156 -8.05 1.29 17.24
C THR A 156 -6.82 1.59 18.10
N CYS A 157 -5.93 2.47 17.65
CA CYS A 157 -4.61 2.67 18.23
C CYS A 157 -4.05 4.04 17.89
N THR A 158 -2.86 4.34 18.40
CA THR A 158 -2.16 5.60 18.09
C THR A 158 -1.51 5.51 16.72
N MET A 159 -1.85 6.45 15.84
CA MET A 159 -1.35 6.54 14.46
C MET A 159 -1.57 5.24 13.66
N PRO A 160 -2.81 4.76 13.49
CA PRO A 160 -3.09 3.69 12.54
C PRO A 160 -2.80 4.20 11.12
N HIS A 161 -2.12 3.40 10.27
CA HIS A 161 -1.71 3.86 8.95
C HIS A 161 -2.14 2.92 7.83
N GLY A 162 -1.30 1.97 7.45
CA GLY A 162 -1.60 1.03 6.36
C GLY A 162 -2.58 -0.05 6.79
N SER A 163 -3.62 -0.23 6.01
CA SER A 163 -4.65 -1.22 6.33
C SER A 163 -5.20 -1.89 5.08
N ARG A 164 -5.64 -3.14 5.24
CA ARG A 164 -6.27 -3.93 4.19
C ARG A 164 -7.38 -4.83 4.75
N LEU A 165 -8.38 -5.07 3.93
CA LEU A 165 -9.35 -6.14 4.12
C LEU A 165 -8.74 -7.48 3.69
N ASN A 166 -9.13 -8.58 4.33
CA ASN A 166 -8.86 -9.89 3.75
C ASN A 166 -9.69 -10.11 2.49
N SER A 167 -9.30 -11.07 1.65
CA SER A 167 -9.94 -11.34 0.35
C SER A 167 -11.44 -11.63 0.46
N GLN A 168 -11.93 -12.15 1.60
CA GLN A 168 -13.34 -12.38 1.86
C GLN A 168 -14.08 -11.14 2.37
N GLY A 169 -13.41 -10.05 2.69
CA GLY A 169 -13.99 -8.84 3.26
C GLY A 169 -14.54 -9.00 4.67
N THR A 170 -14.16 -10.07 5.39
CA THR A 170 -14.67 -10.37 6.74
C THR A 170 -13.84 -9.78 7.86
N LYS A 171 -12.60 -9.43 7.58
CA LYS A 171 -11.63 -8.84 8.51
C LYS A 171 -10.90 -7.68 7.85
N GLN A 172 -10.66 -6.64 8.63
CA GLN A 172 -9.77 -5.53 8.28
C GLN A 172 -8.62 -5.53 9.28
N TYR A 173 -7.41 -5.35 8.76
CA TYR A 173 -6.18 -5.27 9.54
C TYR A 173 -5.59 -3.89 9.46
N SER A 174 -5.23 -3.31 10.60
CA SER A 174 -4.71 -1.94 10.71
C SER A 174 -3.38 -1.93 11.43
N ALA A 175 -2.32 -1.43 10.80
CA ALA A 175 -0.99 -1.27 11.37
C ALA A 175 -0.92 0.00 12.21
N CYS A 176 -0.42 -0.10 13.45
CA CYS A 176 -0.40 0.95 14.45
C CYS A 176 1.03 1.42 14.74
N MET A 177 1.44 2.51 14.09
CA MET A 177 2.85 2.93 14.03
C MET A 177 3.46 3.21 15.42
N MET A 178 2.71 3.85 16.31
CA MET A 178 3.23 4.31 17.61
C MET A 178 3.01 3.31 18.74
N ASP A 179 2.17 2.30 18.54
CA ASP A 179 1.88 1.30 19.56
C ASP A 179 2.51 -0.06 19.24
N ASP A 180 3.32 -0.17 18.18
CA ASP A 180 3.95 -1.41 17.73
C ASP A 180 2.96 -2.58 17.67
N MET A 181 1.79 -2.37 17.09
CA MET A 181 0.76 -3.41 17.03
C MET A 181 0.03 -3.48 15.69
N LEU A 182 -0.60 -4.63 15.47
CA LEU A 182 -1.60 -4.87 14.45
C LEU A 182 -2.96 -5.04 15.12
N VAL A 183 -3.98 -4.35 14.64
CA VAL A 183 -5.38 -4.50 15.12
C VAL A 183 -6.20 -5.20 14.06
N GLU A 184 -6.99 -6.21 14.46
CA GLU A 184 -7.99 -6.84 13.62
C GLU A 184 -9.38 -6.31 13.97
N ILE A 185 -10.10 -5.88 12.94
CA ILE A 185 -11.51 -5.47 13.01
C ILE A 185 -12.34 -6.54 12.31
N ASP A 186 -13.40 -7.00 12.97
CA ASP A 186 -14.43 -7.84 12.35
C ASP A 186 -15.42 -6.92 11.63
N THR A 187 -15.54 -7.10 10.30
CA THR A 187 -16.31 -6.19 9.45
C THR A 187 -17.82 -6.33 9.62
N ARG A 188 -18.31 -7.46 10.14
CA ARG A 188 -19.73 -7.68 10.38
C ARG A 188 -20.19 -7.05 11.69
N SER A 189 -19.42 -7.23 12.75
CA SER A 189 -19.74 -6.66 14.07
C SER A 189 -19.27 -5.22 14.23
N LEU A 190 -18.41 -4.74 13.32
CA LEU A 190 -17.78 -3.41 13.36
C LEU A 190 -17.03 -3.16 14.67
N LYS A 191 -16.27 -4.15 15.12
CA LYS A 191 -15.51 -4.09 16.38
C LYS A 191 -14.07 -4.60 16.17
N ALA A 192 -13.14 -3.98 16.89
CA ALA A 192 -11.81 -4.57 17.09
C ALA A 192 -11.94 -5.83 17.94
N THR A 193 -11.52 -6.98 17.40
CA THR A 193 -11.72 -8.30 18.02
C THR A 193 -10.48 -8.86 18.66
N ARG A 194 -9.32 -8.47 18.17
CA ARG A 194 -8.02 -8.87 18.71
C ARG A 194 -6.93 -7.93 18.21
N HIS A 195 -5.78 -7.99 18.86
CA HIS A 195 -4.60 -7.23 18.43
C HIS A 195 -3.34 -8.06 18.64
N PHE A 196 -2.27 -7.71 17.93
CA PHE A 196 -0.99 -8.42 17.99
C PHE A 196 0.14 -7.43 18.23
N ILE A 197 0.92 -7.65 19.29
CA ILE A 197 2.14 -6.88 19.57
C ILE A 197 3.23 -7.37 18.62
N VAL A 198 3.78 -6.47 17.80
CA VAL A 198 4.81 -6.80 16.79
C VAL A 198 6.24 -6.44 17.22
N THR A 199 6.41 -5.85 18.41
CA THR A 199 7.73 -5.53 18.99
C THR A 199 8.57 -6.79 19.07
N LYS A 200 9.81 -6.73 18.57
CA LYS A 200 10.74 -7.87 18.55
C LYS A 200 11.00 -8.40 19.96
N ASN A 201 10.93 -9.73 20.11
CA ASN A 201 11.04 -10.48 21.36
C ASN A 201 9.91 -10.22 22.39
N LYS A 202 8.84 -9.54 21.97
CA LYS A 202 7.63 -9.31 22.79
C LYS A 202 6.36 -9.67 22.01
N GLU A 203 6.51 -10.40 20.92
CA GLU A 203 5.39 -10.77 20.04
C GLU A 203 4.32 -11.53 20.81
N LYS A 204 3.10 -11.04 20.73
CA LYS A 204 1.98 -11.62 21.47
C LYS A 204 0.64 -11.28 20.81
N GLY A 205 -0.12 -12.32 20.54
CA GLY A 205 -1.53 -12.18 20.17
C GLY A 205 -2.42 -12.01 21.41
N LEU A 206 -3.34 -11.07 21.37
CA LEU A 206 -4.25 -10.72 22.45
C LEU A 206 -5.69 -10.66 21.92
N THR A 207 -6.65 -11.11 22.71
CA THR A 207 -8.08 -11.04 22.42
C THR A 207 -8.66 -9.70 22.87
N GLY A 208 -9.62 -9.20 22.13
CA GLY A 208 -10.30 -7.92 22.41
C GLY A 208 -9.59 -6.71 21.77
N PRO A 209 -10.21 -5.53 21.87
CA PRO A 209 -9.62 -4.30 21.41
C PRO A 209 -8.35 -3.95 22.19
N PRO A 210 -7.44 -3.15 21.61
CA PRO A 210 -6.35 -2.57 22.38
C PRO A 210 -6.90 -1.83 23.58
N GLN A 211 -6.27 -1.99 24.73
CA GLN A 211 -6.61 -1.18 25.90
C GLN A 211 -6.06 0.22 25.65
N THR A 212 -6.94 1.19 25.54
CA THR A 212 -6.53 2.59 25.61
C THR A 212 -5.95 2.83 26.99
N PRO A 213 -4.73 3.40 27.11
CA PRO A 213 -4.26 3.89 28.40
C PRO A 213 -5.40 4.78 28.95
N ALA A 214 -5.82 4.53 30.19
CA ALA A 214 -6.82 5.37 30.85
C ALA A 214 -6.35 6.82 30.69
N THR A 215 -7.21 7.68 30.11
CA THR A 215 -6.95 9.10 29.98
C THR A 215 -6.39 9.58 31.31
N HIS A 216 -5.12 10.01 31.31
CA HIS A 216 -4.51 10.54 32.52
C HIS A 216 -5.36 11.71 33.00
N SER A 217 -6.15 11.47 34.06
CA SER A 217 -6.64 12.52 34.89
C SER A 217 -5.45 13.32 35.36
N THR A 218 -5.48 14.61 35.08
CA THR A 218 -4.55 15.62 35.54
C THR A 218 -4.14 15.37 36.99
N HIS A 219 -2.82 15.43 37.26
CA HIS A 219 -2.11 15.39 38.51
C HIS A 219 -1.68 14.00 39.03
N SER A 220 -0.58 13.52 38.50
CA SER A 220 0.46 12.88 39.31
C SER A 220 1.74 12.79 38.48
N ALA A 221 2.80 13.41 38.92
CA ALA A 221 4.15 13.25 38.39
C ALA A 221 4.64 11.82 38.68
N GLY A 222 4.46 10.93 37.72
CA GLY A 222 4.98 9.56 37.77
C GLY A 222 5.36 9.17 36.34
N HIS A 223 6.59 8.76 36.15
CA HIS A 223 7.26 8.41 34.91
C HIS A 223 6.34 7.71 33.90
N GLY A 224 5.70 8.50 33.04
CA GLY A 224 5.05 8.03 31.82
C GLY A 224 6.16 7.56 30.86
N SER A 225 6.07 6.34 30.37
CA SER A 225 6.94 5.89 29.29
C SER A 225 6.75 6.84 28.09
N GLU A 226 7.81 7.61 27.78
CA GLU A 226 7.86 8.38 26.55
C GLU A 226 7.51 7.47 25.35
N PRO A 227 6.77 7.98 24.35
CA PRO A 227 6.57 7.23 23.11
C PRO A 227 7.95 6.81 22.55
N PRO A 228 8.09 5.59 21.97
CA PRO A 228 9.36 5.11 21.47
C PRO A 228 9.94 6.11 20.48
N LYS A 229 11.18 6.53 20.72
CA LYS A 229 11.90 7.43 19.82
C LYS A 229 12.24 6.69 18.54
N PRO A 230 12.24 7.34 17.38
CA PRO A 230 12.74 6.75 16.14
C PRO A 230 14.17 6.21 16.38
N GLY A 231 14.36 4.89 16.24
CA GLY A 231 15.63 4.22 16.49
C GLY A 231 15.68 3.26 17.69
N ASP A 232 14.73 3.34 18.61
CA ASP A 232 14.53 2.27 19.60
C ASP A 232 13.95 1.06 18.87
N ASN A 233 14.56 -0.10 18.94
CA ASN A 233 14.25 -1.36 18.23
C ASN A 233 12.75 -1.70 18.03
N SER A 234 11.91 -0.71 17.90
CA SER A 234 10.49 -0.81 17.67
C SER A 234 10.21 -1.16 16.21
N CYS A 235 9.16 -1.90 15.96
CA CYS A 235 8.71 -2.22 14.62
C CYS A 235 8.27 -0.96 13.86
N SER A 236 7.56 -0.03 14.52
CA SER A 236 6.88 1.09 13.87
C SER A 236 6.14 0.63 12.60
N PRO A 237 5.09 -0.20 12.75
CA PRO A 237 4.43 -0.84 11.62
C PRO A 237 3.70 0.18 10.76
N THR A 238 3.98 0.17 9.45
CA THR A 238 3.39 1.11 8.48
C THR A 238 2.34 0.48 7.59
N TRP A 239 2.35 -0.82 7.41
CA TRP A 239 1.44 -1.52 6.50
C TRP A 239 1.07 -2.90 7.03
N ALA A 240 -0.15 -3.33 6.75
CA ALA A 240 -0.65 -4.68 6.98
C ALA A 240 -1.23 -5.24 5.68
N GLU A 241 -0.68 -6.36 5.21
CA GLU A 241 -1.09 -7.01 3.96
C GLU A 241 -1.49 -8.46 4.23
N PRO A 242 -2.78 -8.82 4.14
CA PRO A 242 -3.22 -10.20 4.24
C PRO A 242 -2.81 -11.03 3.03
N SER A 243 -2.43 -12.30 3.25
CA SER A 243 -2.23 -13.24 2.15
C SER A 243 -3.54 -13.48 1.37
N THR A 244 -3.41 -13.79 0.09
CA THR A 244 -4.57 -14.03 -0.80
C THR A 244 -5.46 -15.18 -0.35
N ASP A 245 -4.87 -16.20 0.31
CA ASP A 245 -5.58 -17.34 0.90
C ASP A 245 -6.13 -17.06 2.31
N GLY A 246 -5.82 -15.89 2.89
CA GLY A 246 -6.25 -15.47 4.22
C GLY A 246 -5.56 -16.18 5.37
N SER A 247 -4.51 -16.95 5.13
CA SER A 247 -3.82 -17.73 6.17
C SER A 247 -2.81 -16.92 6.98
N SER A 248 -2.25 -15.86 6.41
CA SER A 248 -1.22 -15.01 7.04
C SER A 248 -1.51 -13.52 6.85
N ILE A 249 -0.93 -12.71 7.74
CA ILE A 249 -0.87 -11.26 7.60
C ILE A 249 0.61 -10.85 7.66
N TYR A 250 1.04 -10.05 6.68
CA TYR A 250 2.38 -9.49 6.59
C TYR A 250 2.37 -8.04 7.06
N VAL A 251 3.24 -7.70 8.00
CA VAL A 251 3.32 -6.36 8.59
C VAL A 251 4.68 -5.75 8.29
N ALA A 252 4.70 -4.59 7.64
CA ALA A 252 5.90 -3.83 7.34
C ALA A 252 6.39 -3.11 8.60
N CYS A 253 7.49 -3.56 9.19
CA CYS A 253 8.15 -2.93 10.32
C CYS A 253 9.18 -1.89 9.83
N ASN A 254 8.73 -0.66 9.60
CA ASN A 254 9.56 0.42 9.08
C ASN A 254 10.77 0.73 9.97
N GLY A 255 10.58 0.73 11.28
CA GLY A 255 11.63 1.02 12.27
C GLY A 255 12.72 -0.04 12.29
N SER A 256 12.35 -1.32 12.38
CA SER A 256 13.29 -2.43 12.49
C SER A 256 13.75 -3.02 11.15
N SER A 257 13.20 -2.56 10.02
CA SER A 257 13.55 -3.07 8.68
C SER A 257 13.31 -4.58 8.55
N GLU A 258 12.14 -5.02 8.96
CA GLU A 258 11.68 -6.40 8.90
C GLU A 258 10.23 -6.46 8.39
N ILE A 259 9.83 -7.58 7.82
CA ILE A 259 8.42 -7.90 7.57
C ILE A 259 8.05 -9.02 8.53
N VAL A 260 7.02 -8.80 9.33
CA VAL A 260 6.50 -9.77 10.31
C VAL A 260 5.37 -10.55 9.68
N GLU A 261 5.47 -11.89 9.67
CA GLU A 261 4.39 -12.76 9.24
C GLU A 261 3.66 -13.32 10.48
N ILE A 262 2.36 -13.10 10.52
CA ILE A 262 1.45 -13.54 11.57
C ILE A 262 0.46 -14.53 10.98
N ASN A 263 0.29 -15.70 11.61
CA ASN A 263 -0.75 -16.65 11.24
C ASN A 263 -2.13 -16.09 11.62
N ALA A 264 -3.01 -15.90 10.64
CA ALA A 264 -4.33 -15.29 10.82
C ALA A 264 -5.28 -16.14 11.69
N GLY A 265 -5.14 -17.46 11.68
CA GLY A 265 -5.96 -18.39 12.47
C GLY A 265 -5.52 -18.47 13.92
N SER A 266 -4.25 -18.87 14.17
CA SER A 266 -3.71 -19.07 15.51
C SER A 266 -3.34 -17.77 16.23
N TRP A 267 -3.22 -16.66 15.49
CA TRP A 267 -2.81 -15.35 15.98
C TRP A 267 -1.44 -15.39 16.68
N GLN A 268 -0.48 -16.06 16.01
CA GLN A 268 0.89 -16.24 16.48
C GLN A 268 1.89 -15.80 15.41
N LEU A 269 3.08 -15.39 15.86
CA LEU A 269 4.20 -15.12 14.97
C LEU A 269 4.58 -16.39 14.20
N VAL A 270 4.69 -16.28 12.88
CA VAL A 270 5.26 -17.32 12.03
C VAL A 270 6.75 -17.11 11.86
N ARG A 271 7.15 -15.93 11.40
CA ARG A 271 8.56 -15.56 11.18
C ARG A 271 8.74 -14.06 11.03
N ARG A 272 10.00 -13.64 11.03
CA ARG A 272 10.44 -12.31 10.59
C ARG A 272 11.27 -12.46 9.33
N ILE A 273 10.93 -11.72 8.31
CA ILE A 273 11.65 -11.67 7.03
C ILE A 273 12.52 -10.42 7.05
N PRO A 274 13.85 -10.53 6.93
CA PRO A 274 14.72 -9.35 6.81
C PRO A 274 14.30 -8.51 5.61
N ALA A 275 14.12 -7.21 5.82
CA ALA A 275 13.77 -6.26 4.77
C ALA A 275 14.82 -5.15 4.64
N ARG A 276 14.62 -4.25 3.68
CA ARG A 276 15.49 -3.09 3.50
C ARG A 276 15.07 -1.94 4.39
N ALA A 277 16.00 -1.01 4.58
CA ALA A 277 15.79 0.12 5.48
C ALA A 277 14.53 0.93 5.11
N GLY A 278 13.64 1.07 6.08
CA GLY A 278 12.41 1.82 5.91
C GLY A 278 11.37 1.11 5.05
N VAL A 279 11.26 -0.23 5.13
CA VAL A 279 10.16 -0.97 4.52
C VAL A 279 8.83 -0.32 4.91
N TYR A 280 7.95 -0.06 3.92
CA TYR A 280 6.82 0.83 4.14
C TYR A 280 5.48 0.27 3.67
N ASN A 281 5.31 0.03 2.37
CA ASN A 281 4.12 -0.54 1.76
C ASN A 281 4.40 -1.95 1.26
N LEU A 282 3.41 -2.81 1.32
CA LEU A 282 3.45 -4.20 0.89
C LEU A 282 2.31 -4.48 -0.08
N GLU A 283 2.57 -5.31 -1.07
CA GLU A 283 1.55 -5.84 -1.98
C GLU A 283 1.89 -7.29 -2.33
N ILE A 284 0.91 -8.17 -2.33
CA ILE A 284 1.07 -9.59 -2.66
C ILE A 284 0.47 -9.86 -4.04
N THR A 285 1.18 -10.62 -4.89
CA THR A 285 0.64 -11.10 -6.16
C THR A 285 -0.60 -11.98 -5.93
N ARG A 286 -1.56 -11.96 -6.85
CA ARG A 286 -2.81 -12.71 -6.71
C ARG A 286 -2.62 -14.21 -6.61
N ASP A 287 -1.56 -14.72 -7.26
CA ASP A 287 -1.14 -16.12 -7.15
C ASP A 287 -0.51 -16.47 -5.80
N GLY A 288 -0.29 -15.47 -4.93
CA GLY A 288 0.30 -15.63 -3.61
C GLY A 288 1.78 -16.03 -3.62
N GLN A 289 2.48 -15.86 -4.76
CA GLN A 289 3.87 -16.33 -4.84
C GLN A 289 4.89 -15.25 -4.49
N ARG A 290 4.54 -13.98 -4.65
CA ARG A 290 5.48 -12.87 -4.46
C ARG A 290 4.92 -11.81 -3.53
N LEU A 291 5.82 -11.20 -2.78
CA LEU A 291 5.58 -10.00 -1.98
C LEU A 291 6.46 -8.88 -2.52
N ILE A 292 5.86 -7.76 -2.85
CA ILE A 292 6.53 -6.54 -3.29
C ILE A 292 6.54 -5.56 -2.13
N ALA A 293 7.70 -4.99 -1.81
CA ALA A 293 7.86 -4.04 -0.72
C ALA A 293 8.54 -2.76 -1.19
N THR A 294 7.99 -1.61 -0.82
CA THR A 294 8.64 -0.31 -0.99
C THR A 294 9.52 0.00 0.22
N ASN A 295 10.74 0.49 0.00
CA ASN A 295 11.72 0.75 1.06
C ASN A 295 12.13 2.23 1.04
N LYS A 296 11.45 3.07 1.86
CA LYS A 296 11.62 4.54 1.82
C LYS A 296 13.06 4.99 2.07
N ARG A 297 13.74 4.43 3.07
CA ARG A 297 15.12 4.83 3.41
C ARG A 297 16.17 4.20 2.50
N ASP A 298 15.92 2.98 2.02
CA ASP A 298 16.82 2.30 1.06
C ASP A 298 16.62 2.78 -0.37
N GLN A 299 15.56 3.52 -0.66
CA GLN A 299 15.22 4.05 -1.99
C GLN A 299 15.16 2.94 -3.06
N SER A 300 14.50 1.85 -2.70
CA SER A 300 14.40 0.66 -3.56
C SER A 300 13.07 -0.05 -3.41
N VAL A 301 12.76 -0.86 -4.40
CA VAL A 301 11.67 -1.85 -4.35
C VAL A 301 12.29 -3.22 -4.19
N SER A 302 11.85 -3.99 -3.20
CA SER A 302 12.24 -5.40 -3.02
C SER A 302 11.12 -6.31 -3.45
N ILE A 303 11.48 -7.41 -4.11
CA ILE A 303 10.55 -8.47 -4.51
C ILE A 303 11.00 -9.75 -3.81
N TYR A 304 10.11 -10.34 -3.02
CA TYR A 304 10.37 -11.55 -2.27
C TYR A 304 9.59 -12.74 -2.85
N GLU A 305 10.18 -13.92 -2.79
CA GLU A 305 9.44 -15.18 -2.86
C GLU A 305 8.68 -15.36 -1.54
N LEU A 306 7.35 -15.34 -1.59
CA LEU A 306 6.53 -15.29 -0.37
C LEU A 306 6.72 -16.54 0.50
N LYS A 307 6.81 -17.72 -0.12
CA LYS A 307 6.98 -19.00 0.58
C LYS A 307 8.23 -19.05 1.46
N THR A 308 9.36 -18.60 0.96
CA THR A 308 10.66 -18.68 1.66
C THR A 308 11.05 -17.39 2.37
N GLY A 309 10.47 -16.24 2.00
CA GLY A 309 10.90 -14.92 2.42
C GLY A 309 12.23 -14.48 1.80
N LYS A 310 12.71 -15.18 0.76
CA LYS A 310 13.95 -14.83 0.07
C LYS A 310 13.73 -13.63 -0.85
N GLU A 311 14.60 -12.61 -0.73
CA GLU A 311 14.63 -11.49 -1.68
C GLU A 311 15.12 -12.00 -3.04
N LEU A 312 14.27 -11.90 -4.06
CA LEU A 312 14.55 -12.29 -5.45
C LEU A 312 15.23 -11.18 -6.23
N ALA A 313 14.81 -9.94 -5.97
CA ALA A 313 15.34 -8.75 -6.61
C ALA A 313 15.22 -7.54 -5.69
N ARG A 314 16.13 -6.59 -5.89
CA ARG A 314 16.11 -5.26 -5.33
C ARG A 314 16.37 -4.25 -6.44
N LEU A 315 15.43 -3.35 -6.66
CA LEU A 315 15.46 -2.39 -7.76
C LEU A 315 15.56 -0.97 -7.20
N PRO A 316 16.64 -0.22 -7.50
CA PRO A 316 16.72 1.17 -7.13
C PRO A 316 15.69 1.99 -7.91
N THR A 317 15.13 3.03 -7.30
CA THR A 317 14.18 3.93 -7.94
C THR A 317 14.84 5.19 -8.49
N LYS A 318 14.20 5.80 -9.50
CA LYS A 318 14.68 7.03 -10.14
C LYS A 318 14.73 8.22 -9.16
N ARG A 319 13.76 8.27 -8.23
CA ARG A 319 13.62 9.34 -7.23
C ARG A 319 13.58 8.77 -5.82
N LYS A 320 13.58 9.67 -4.84
CA LYS A 320 13.54 9.34 -3.42
C LYS A 320 12.09 9.30 -2.90
N VAL A 321 11.91 8.71 -1.73
CA VAL A 321 10.65 8.64 -0.99
C VAL A 321 9.59 7.80 -1.69
N LEU A 322 9.79 6.48 -1.68
CA LEU A 322 8.80 5.52 -2.18
C LEU A 322 7.55 5.51 -1.31
N HIS A 323 6.39 5.31 -1.93
CA HIS A 323 5.13 5.29 -1.19
C HIS A 323 4.27 4.06 -1.52
N GLY A 324 3.40 4.14 -2.51
CA GLY A 324 2.45 3.10 -2.86
C GLY A 324 3.00 2.05 -3.81
N VAL A 325 2.38 0.89 -3.79
CA VAL A 325 2.58 -0.18 -4.77
C VAL A 325 1.27 -0.88 -5.04
N VAL A 326 1.02 -1.25 -6.29
CA VAL A 326 -0.10 -2.09 -6.70
C VAL A 326 0.34 -3.05 -7.81
N VAL A 327 -0.20 -4.28 -7.81
CA VAL A 327 0.10 -5.31 -8.81
C VAL A 327 -1.06 -5.42 -9.81
N SER A 328 -0.72 -5.62 -11.08
CA SER A 328 -1.72 -5.88 -12.12
C SER A 328 -2.45 -7.21 -11.86
N PRO A 329 -3.74 -7.35 -12.26
CA PRO A 329 -4.53 -8.55 -11.97
C PRO A 329 -4.02 -9.86 -12.58
N ASP A 330 -3.10 -9.78 -13.53
CA ASP A 330 -2.43 -10.92 -14.16
C ASP A 330 -1.03 -11.20 -13.58
N ASP A 331 -0.71 -10.56 -12.46
CA ASP A 331 0.57 -10.70 -11.75
C ASP A 331 1.82 -10.40 -12.59
N ARG A 332 1.64 -9.67 -13.69
CA ARG A 332 2.73 -9.39 -14.62
C ARG A 332 3.51 -8.14 -14.27
N TYR A 333 2.85 -7.10 -13.80
CA TYR A 333 3.47 -5.80 -13.53
C TYR A 333 3.13 -5.30 -12.13
N ALA A 334 4.13 -4.73 -11.45
CA ALA A 334 3.93 -3.87 -10.29
C ALA A 334 4.11 -2.41 -10.69
N PHE A 335 3.26 -1.54 -10.17
CA PHE A 335 3.30 -0.09 -10.34
C PHE A 335 3.63 0.53 -9.00
N VAL A 336 4.67 1.35 -8.94
CA VAL A 336 5.20 1.93 -7.70
C VAL A 336 5.22 3.43 -7.81
N THR A 337 4.71 4.13 -6.80
CA THR A 337 4.81 5.58 -6.69
C THR A 337 6.04 6.01 -5.91
N VAL A 338 6.67 7.07 -6.36
CA VAL A 338 7.80 7.71 -5.71
C VAL A 338 7.54 9.22 -5.64
N GLU A 339 7.48 9.77 -4.45
CA GLU A 339 7.04 11.15 -4.20
C GLU A 339 7.97 12.22 -4.81
N GLY A 340 9.29 11.97 -4.84
CA GLY A 340 10.31 12.98 -5.05
C GLY A 340 10.64 13.75 -3.77
N VAL A 341 11.46 14.78 -3.87
CA VAL A 341 11.84 15.65 -2.73
C VAL A 341 11.53 17.10 -3.07
N GLY A 342 10.79 17.77 -2.21
CA GLY A 342 10.40 19.18 -2.42
C GLY A 342 9.52 19.35 -3.65
N SER A 343 9.95 20.17 -4.60
CA SER A 343 9.20 20.45 -5.84
C SER A 343 9.53 19.51 -7.01
N GLU A 344 10.33 18.45 -6.76
CA GLU A 344 10.56 17.45 -7.79
C GLU A 344 9.25 16.79 -8.21
N PRO A 345 9.04 16.49 -9.51
CA PRO A 345 7.92 15.64 -9.91
C PRO A 345 7.96 14.31 -9.17
N GLY A 346 6.79 13.76 -8.86
CA GLY A 346 6.69 12.35 -8.52
C GLY A 346 6.94 11.45 -9.72
N THR A 347 7.08 10.14 -9.51
CA THR A 347 7.15 9.16 -10.59
C THR A 347 6.26 7.96 -10.32
N VAL A 348 5.81 7.33 -11.42
CA VAL A 348 5.34 5.95 -11.40
C VAL A 348 6.37 5.10 -12.11
N GLU A 349 6.86 4.08 -11.42
CA GLU A 349 7.78 3.09 -11.99
C GLU A 349 7.04 1.78 -12.22
N VAL A 350 7.20 1.21 -13.41
CA VAL A 350 6.58 -0.06 -13.80
C VAL A 350 7.64 -1.15 -13.77
N ILE A 351 7.39 -2.18 -12.97
CA ILE A 351 8.28 -3.33 -12.80
C ILE A 351 7.64 -4.54 -13.45
N ASP A 352 8.34 -5.17 -14.38
CA ASP A 352 7.96 -6.47 -14.94
C ASP A 352 8.35 -7.57 -13.93
N LEU A 353 7.35 -8.23 -13.37
CA LEU A 353 7.55 -9.24 -12.34
C LEU A 353 8.12 -10.56 -12.88
N THR A 354 8.11 -10.78 -14.19
CA THR A 354 8.75 -11.95 -14.81
C THR A 354 10.26 -11.76 -14.94
N SER A 355 10.67 -10.62 -15.48
CA SER A 355 12.10 -10.28 -15.66
C SER A 355 12.73 -9.67 -14.41
N LEU A 356 11.95 -9.26 -13.42
CA LEU A 356 12.36 -8.55 -12.21
C LEU A 356 13.16 -7.27 -12.52
N LYS A 357 12.64 -6.45 -13.45
CA LYS A 357 13.27 -5.21 -13.91
C LYS A 357 12.26 -4.08 -14.01
N THR A 358 12.70 -2.86 -13.76
CA THR A 358 11.94 -1.66 -14.13
C THR A 358 11.92 -1.54 -15.65
N VAL A 359 10.73 -1.49 -16.25
CA VAL A 359 10.50 -1.50 -17.70
C VAL A 359 9.97 -0.17 -18.24
N ALA A 360 9.41 0.67 -17.36
CA ALA A 360 8.96 2.00 -17.71
C ALA A 360 8.97 2.92 -16.48
N THR A 361 9.07 4.22 -16.73
CA THR A 361 8.95 5.27 -15.72
C THR A 361 8.24 6.46 -16.34
N VAL A 362 7.28 7.03 -15.63
CA VAL A 362 6.58 8.26 -16.05
C VAL A 362 6.55 9.26 -14.91
N ASP A 363 6.82 10.52 -15.23
CA ASP A 363 6.73 11.63 -14.27
C ASP A 363 5.25 12.02 -14.08
N VAL A 364 4.87 12.26 -12.82
CA VAL A 364 3.56 12.77 -12.40
C VAL A 364 3.77 14.02 -11.53
N ALA A 365 2.70 14.64 -11.06
CA ALA A 365 2.81 15.80 -10.18
C ALA A 365 3.54 15.46 -8.86
N PRO A 366 4.12 16.45 -8.15
CA PRO A 366 4.88 16.24 -6.90
C PRO A 366 4.07 15.52 -5.81
N GLY A 367 4.77 14.72 -4.98
CA GLY A 367 4.15 13.98 -3.88
C GLY A 367 3.34 12.78 -4.34
N ALA A 368 3.83 12.00 -5.31
CA ALA A 368 3.14 10.79 -5.77
C ALA A 368 3.00 9.75 -4.64
N ALA A 369 1.81 9.65 -4.04
CA ALA A 369 1.50 8.87 -2.85
C ALA A 369 0.65 7.63 -3.18
N GLY A 370 -0.66 7.72 -3.05
CA GLY A 370 -1.59 6.62 -3.31
C GLY A 370 -1.61 6.19 -4.77
N ILE A 371 -1.78 4.89 -4.99
CA ILE A 371 -1.91 4.29 -6.31
C ILE A 371 -2.91 3.14 -6.25
N GLU A 372 -3.71 2.99 -7.29
CA GLU A 372 -4.68 1.90 -7.40
C GLU A 372 -4.84 1.44 -8.84
N PHE A 373 -4.98 0.12 -9.01
CA PHE A 373 -5.19 -0.47 -10.32
C PHE A 373 -6.63 -0.27 -10.79
N TYR A 374 -6.79 0.35 -11.97
CA TYR A 374 -8.14 0.57 -12.51
C TYR A 374 -8.60 -0.57 -13.42
N LYS A 375 -7.94 -0.75 -14.56
CA LYS A 375 -8.34 -1.75 -15.55
C LYS A 375 -7.25 -2.06 -16.58
N THR A 376 -7.42 -3.18 -17.28
CA THR A 376 -6.75 -3.44 -18.56
C THR A 376 -7.66 -3.05 -19.73
N VAL A 377 -7.04 -2.59 -20.81
CA VAL A 377 -7.73 -2.31 -22.10
C VAL A 377 -7.07 -3.14 -23.18
N PRO A 378 -7.79 -4.09 -23.80
CA PRO A 378 -7.29 -4.81 -24.96
C PRO A 378 -6.97 -3.81 -26.09
N ARG A 379 -5.88 -4.03 -26.82
CA ARG A 379 -5.65 -3.32 -28.07
C ARG A 379 -6.36 -4.07 -29.19
N MET A 380 -7.17 -3.37 -29.96
CA MET A 380 -7.66 -3.90 -31.23
C MET A 380 -6.46 -3.99 -32.18
N ASN A 381 -6.21 -5.16 -32.76
CA ASN A 381 -5.20 -5.31 -33.79
C ASN A 381 -5.53 -4.37 -34.93
N ALA A 382 -4.55 -3.60 -35.41
CA ALA A 382 -4.72 -2.67 -36.53
C ALA A 382 -4.98 -3.38 -37.88
N ASP A 383 -5.05 -4.72 -37.88
CA ASP A 383 -5.15 -5.55 -39.08
C ASP A 383 -6.59 -6.02 -39.40
N GLU A 384 -7.64 -5.48 -38.70
CA GLU A 384 -9.04 -5.82 -38.98
C GLU A 384 -9.79 -4.65 -39.64
N HIS A 385 -9.15 -3.95 -40.61
CA HIS A 385 -9.85 -3.00 -41.53
C HIS A 385 -9.52 -3.30 -42.99
#